data_d510155ca5ce7c8b4498c45a417c1c51
#
_entry.id   d510155ca5ce7c8b4498c45a417c1c51
#
_cell.length_a   1.000
_cell.length_b   1.000
_cell.length_c   1.000
_cell.angle_alpha   90.00
_cell.angle_beta   90.00
_cell.angle_gamma   90.00
#
_symmetry.space_group_name_H-M   'P 1'
#
loop_
_entity.id
_entity.type
_entity.pdbx_description
1 polymer ?
#
loop_
_entity_poly.entity_id
_entity_poly.type
_entity_poly.pdbx_seq_one_letter_code
_entity_poly.pdbx_strand_id
1 'polypeptide(L)'
;MELREIDAKTHMLFMTGHKKEHYMQTDVWGEVKSDNGWSHEFAGMYDGDRLVASLMLLKKKLPALPRYLYYAPRGPVADFDDREQIRALTQLLRGYLKERRGIYLAIDPDVPYRVCDSREHEQKPKDDLVEFMQSIGWRHQGFPMNFEGRQPRFTFRLRLDGGAKTLKALMINRKIPAAERSGVPVLEL
;
A
#
# COMPACT_ATOMS: atom_id res chain seq x y z
N MET A 1 -21.92 8.06 -3.61
CA MET A 1 -20.46 8.02 -3.73
C MET A 1 -20.03 7.97 -5.19
N GLU A 2 -18.98 8.66 -5.56
CA GLU A 2 -18.38 8.65 -6.91
C GLU A 2 -16.87 8.51 -6.82
N LEU A 3 -16.24 7.95 -7.84
CA LEU A 3 -14.78 7.88 -7.97
C LEU A 3 -14.36 8.70 -9.18
N ARG A 4 -13.47 9.64 -8.96
CA ARG A 4 -12.94 10.50 -10.03
C ARG A 4 -11.43 10.70 -9.91
N GLU A 5 -10.83 11.09 -11.00
CA GLU A 5 -9.44 11.51 -11.02
C GLU A 5 -9.25 12.77 -10.18
N ILE A 6 -8.16 12.82 -9.42
CA ILE A 6 -7.77 13.95 -8.59
C ILE A 6 -6.30 14.30 -8.86
N ASP A 7 -5.89 15.49 -8.49
CA ASP A 7 -4.48 15.87 -8.57
C ASP A 7 -3.65 15.32 -7.40
N ALA A 8 -2.35 15.30 -7.59
CA ALA A 8 -1.38 14.84 -6.59
C ALA A 8 -1.52 15.61 -5.28
N LYS A 9 -1.77 16.92 -5.33
CA LYS A 9 -1.91 17.77 -4.14
C LYS A 9 -3.12 17.36 -3.30
N THR A 10 -4.26 17.14 -3.94
CA THR A 10 -5.50 16.69 -3.27
C THR A 10 -5.29 15.32 -2.61
N HIS A 11 -4.66 14.38 -3.34
CA HIS A 11 -4.32 13.07 -2.79
C HIS A 11 -3.38 13.19 -1.58
N MET A 12 -2.32 13.97 -1.69
CA MET A 12 -1.34 14.15 -0.61
C MET A 12 -1.95 14.80 0.63
N LEU A 13 -2.82 15.82 0.46
CA LEU A 13 -3.53 16.43 1.58
C LEU A 13 -4.44 15.45 2.31
N PHE A 14 -5.14 14.58 1.58
CA PHE A 14 -5.97 13.54 2.17
C PHE A 14 -5.14 12.47 2.88
N MET A 15 -4.04 12.04 2.26
CA MET A 15 -3.19 10.98 2.77
C MET A 15 -2.43 11.40 4.03
N THR A 16 -1.94 12.64 4.09
CA THR A 16 -1.16 13.15 5.21
C THR A 16 -1.97 13.13 6.50
N GLY A 17 -1.46 12.42 7.51
CA GLY A 17 -2.13 12.19 8.78
C GLY A 17 -3.20 11.10 8.77
N HIS A 18 -3.47 10.46 7.66
CA HIS A 18 -4.36 9.29 7.61
C HIS A 18 -3.68 8.06 8.21
N LYS A 19 -4.45 7.21 8.91
CA LYS A 19 -3.93 5.95 9.52
C LYS A 19 -3.22 5.01 8.54
N LYS A 20 -3.52 5.16 7.24
CA LYS A 20 -2.96 4.37 6.13
C LYS A 20 -2.00 5.18 5.26
N GLU A 21 -1.45 6.27 5.79
CA GLU A 21 -0.39 7.01 5.15
C GLU A 21 0.80 6.10 4.84
N HIS A 22 1.26 6.13 3.59
CA HIS A 22 2.41 5.34 3.17
C HIS A 22 3.17 6.03 2.03
N TYR A 23 4.50 6.08 2.12
CA TYR A 23 5.35 6.75 1.11
C TYR A 23 5.18 6.19 -0.31
N MET A 24 4.80 4.91 -0.47
CA MET A 24 4.53 4.31 -1.78
C MET A 24 3.21 4.79 -2.41
N GLN A 25 2.44 5.60 -1.72
CA GLN A 25 1.27 6.28 -2.26
C GLN A 25 1.58 7.74 -2.63
N THR A 26 2.83 8.20 -2.51
CA THR A 26 3.22 9.58 -2.85
C THR A 26 3.47 9.76 -4.34
N ASP A 27 3.35 10.99 -4.82
CA ASP A 27 3.69 11.41 -6.18
C ASP A 27 5.17 11.10 -6.49
N VAL A 28 6.07 11.40 -5.56
CA VAL A 28 7.51 11.10 -5.66
C VAL A 28 7.75 9.60 -5.93
N TRP A 29 6.98 8.71 -5.31
CA TRP A 29 7.09 7.28 -5.59
C TRP A 29 6.62 6.93 -7.01
N GLY A 30 5.57 7.59 -7.48
CA GLY A 30 5.09 7.48 -8.86
C GLY A 30 6.15 7.89 -9.86
N GLU A 31 6.84 9.01 -9.61
CA GLU A 31 7.95 9.49 -10.42
C GLU A 31 9.12 8.48 -10.47
N VAL A 32 9.54 7.95 -9.31
CA VAL A 32 10.58 6.90 -9.23
C VAL A 32 10.19 5.66 -10.05
N LYS A 33 8.91 5.33 -10.13
CA LYS A 33 8.42 4.19 -10.93
C LYS A 33 8.38 4.48 -12.42
N SER A 34 8.41 5.75 -12.84
CA SER A 34 8.42 6.12 -14.26
C SER A 34 9.67 5.61 -14.98
N ASP A 35 10.80 5.56 -14.32
CA ASP A 35 12.07 5.01 -14.87
C ASP A 35 11.95 3.52 -15.23
N ASN A 36 10.97 2.81 -14.68
CA ASN A 36 10.70 1.42 -14.95
C ASN A 36 9.50 1.19 -15.90
N GLY A 37 9.12 2.24 -16.65
CA GLY A 37 8.05 2.20 -17.64
C GLY A 37 6.64 2.14 -17.05
N TRP A 38 6.46 2.63 -15.82
CA TRP A 38 5.16 2.90 -15.23
C TRP A 38 4.81 4.38 -15.41
N SER A 39 3.55 4.68 -15.60
CA SER A 39 2.98 6.00 -15.34
C SER A 39 2.11 5.91 -14.09
N HIS A 40 1.72 7.04 -13.52
CA HIS A 40 0.84 7.07 -12.36
C HIS A 40 -0.28 8.10 -12.51
N GLU A 41 -1.37 7.85 -11.83
CA GLU A 41 -2.52 8.73 -11.72
C GLU A 41 -3.11 8.60 -10.32
N PHE A 42 -3.90 9.58 -9.90
CA PHE A 42 -4.56 9.56 -8.59
C PHE A 42 -6.06 9.54 -8.77
N ALA A 43 -6.73 8.74 -7.94
CA ALA A 43 -8.18 8.68 -7.89
C ALA A 43 -8.68 8.90 -6.46
N GLY A 44 -9.79 9.61 -6.34
CA GLY A 44 -10.45 9.92 -5.07
C GLY A 44 -11.90 9.50 -5.09
N MET A 45 -12.33 8.83 -4.03
CA MET A 45 -13.73 8.52 -3.80
C MET A 45 -14.37 9.58 -2.92
N TYR A 46 -15.47 10.13 -3.39
CA TYR A 46 -16.21 11.18 -2.72
C TYR A 46 -17.58 10.70 -2.24
N ASP A 47 -17.95 11.14 -1.07
CA ASP A 47 -19.32 11.07 -0.57
C ASP A 47 -19.87 12.50 -0.48
N GLY A 48 -20.71 12.89 -1.45
CA GLY A 48 -20.97 14.29 -1.73
C GLY A 48 -19.67 15.02 -2.06
N ASP A 49 -19.38 16.09 -1.35
CA ASP A 49 -18.15 16.89 -1.54
C ASP A 49 -16.97 16.40 -0.69
N ARG A 50 -17.19 15.42 0.16
CA ARG A 50 -16.15 14.93 1.09
C ARG A 50 -15.35 13.79 0.45
N LEU A 51 -14.04 13.96 0.32
CA LEU A 51 -13.11 12.89 -0.04
C LEU A 51 -13.02 11.88 1.11
N VAL A 52 -13.35 10.62 0.86
CA VAL A 52 -13.43 9.56 1.87
C VAL A 52 -12.42 8.43 1.67
N ALA A 53 -11.92 8.27 0.44
CA ALA A 53 -10.80 7.38 0.14
C ALA A 53 -10.02 7.92 -1.05
N SER A 54 -8.73 7.62 -1.12
CA SER A 54 -7.92 7.97 -2.28
C SER A 54 -6.86 6.91 -2.56
N LEU A 55 -6.33 6.91 -3.77
CA LEU A 55 -5.25 5.98 -4.13
C LEU A 55 -4.41 6.54 -5.27
N MET A 56 -3.10 6.28 -5.20
CA MET A 56 -2.22 6.37 -6.34
C MET A 56 -2.29 5.04 -7.11
N LEU A 57 -2.46 5.13 -8.39
CA LEU A 57 -2.53 4.01 -9.33
C LEU A 57 -1.32 4.06 -10.25
N LEU A 58 -0.39 3.14 -10.09
CA LEU A 58 0.63 2.85 -11.09
C LEU A 58 -0.03 2.15 -12.27
N LYS A 59 0.33 2.55 -13.50
CA LYS A 59 -0.28 2.10 -14.75
C LYS A 59 0.80 1.68 -15.73
N LYS A 60 0.70 0.48 -16.25
CA LYS A 60 1.65 -0.04 -17.24
C LYS A 60 0.91 -0.55 -18.47
N LYS A 61 1.31 -0.04 -19.64
CA LYS A 61 0.75 -0.48 -20.91
C LYS A 61 1.24 -1.88 -21.26
N LEU A 62 0.34 -2.72 -21.73
CA LEU A 62 0.70 -4.04 -22.25
C LEU A 62 1.35 -3.93 -23.63
N PRO A 63 2.40 -4.73 -23.91
CA PRO A 63 2.93 -4.83 -25.26
C PRO A 63 1.83 -5.28 -26.25
N ALA A 64 1.81 -4.68 -27.43
CA ALA A 64 0.91 -5.03 -28.54
C ALA A 64 -0.61 -4.88 -28.27
N LEU A 65 -1.05 -4.50 -27.09
CA LEU A 65 -2.46 -4.33 -26.76
C LEU A 65 -2.75 -2.92 -26.20
N PRO A 66 -3.86 -2.27 -26.58
CA PRO A 66 -4.26 -0.99 -26.01
C PRO A 66 -4.94 -1.20 -24.63
N ARG A 67 -4.29 -1.92 -23.75
CA ARG A 67 -4.75 -2.30 -22.41
C ARG A 67 -3.69 -2.00 -21.37
N TYR A 68 -4.13 -1.87 -20.13
CA TYR A 68 -3.27 -1.47 -19.01
C TYR A 68 -3.40 -2.43 -17.84
N LEU A 69 -2.26 -2.65 -17.18
CA LEU A 69 -2.19 -3.21 -15.82
C LEU A 69 -2.11 -2.06 -14.83
N TYR A 70 -2.80 -2.19 -13.73
CA TYR A 70 -2.80 -1.24 -12.62
C TYR A 70 -2.28 -1.88 -11.35
N TYR A 71 -1.60 -1.06 -10.55
CA TYR A 71 -1.13 -1.46 -9.23
C TYR A 71 -1.20 -0.28 -8.25
N ALA A 72 -1.83 -0.47 -7.10
CA ALA A 72 -1.85 0.50 -6.02
C ALA A 72 -0.97 0.01 -4.85
N PRO A 73 0.33 0.36 -4.85
CA PRO A 73 1.26 -0.10 -3.83
C PRO A 73 0.87 0.47 -2.46
N ARG A 74 0.67 -0.40 -1.47
CA ARG A 74 0.22 -0.03 -0.11
C ARG A 74 -1.10 0.73 -0.05
N GLY A 75 -1.81 0.81 -1.16
CA GLY A 75 -3.12 1.43 -1.28
C GLY A 75 -4.27 0.42 -1.38
N PRO A 76 -5.49 0.94 -1.35
CA PRO A 76 -5.89 2.35 -1.23
C PRO A 76 -5.69 2.92 0.18
N VAL A 77 -5.61 4.26 0.28
CA VAL A 77 -5.72 5.01 1.53
C VAL A 77 -7.19 5.11 1.87
N ALA A 78 -7.67 4.18 2.70
CA ALA A 78 -9.07 4.03 3.07
C ALA A 78 -9.20 3.36 4.45
N ASP A 79 -10.36 3.45 5.07
CA ASP A 79 -10.64 2.72 6.31
C ASP A 79 -11.10 1.29 5.98
N PHE A 80 -10.23 0.31 6.20
CA PHE A 80 -10.54 -1.10 5.96
C PHE A 80 -11.46 -1.72 7.01
N ASP A 81 -11.75 -1.03 8.09
CA ASP A 81 -12.73 -1.45 9.08
C ASP A 81 -14.16 -1.03 8.66
N ASP A 82 -14.30 -0.03 7.76
CA ASP A 82 -15.57 0.35 7.11
C ASP A 82 -15.83 -0.53 5.87
N ARG A 83 -16.53 -1.63 6.07
CA ARG A 83 -16.85 -2.62 5.02
C ARG A 83 -17.69 -2.04 3.88
N GLU A 84 -18.60 -1.12 4.17
CA GLU A 84 -19.45 -0.49 3.16
C GLU A 84 -18.65 0.46 2.28
N GLN A 85 -17.74 1.23 2.87
CA GLN A 85 -16.81 2.08 2.13
C GLN A 85 -15.94 1.25 1.17
N ILE A 86 -15.36 0.15 1.65
CA ILE A 86 -14.50 -0.72 0.82
C ILE A 86 -15.30 -1.41 -0.29
N ARG A 87 -16.54 -1.82 -0.02
CA ARG A 87 -17.45 -2.37 -1.04
C ARG A 87 -17.74 -1.35 -2.14
N ALA A 88 -18.13 -0.14 -1.76
CA ALA A 88 -18.40 0.96 -2.68
C ALA A 88 -17.16 1.30 -3.52
N LEU A 89 -16.01 1.46 -2.88
CA LEU A 89 -14.74 1.73 -3.56
C LEU A 89 -14.40 0.63 -4.58
N THR A 90 -14.59 -0.64 -4.21
CA THR A 90 -14.33 -1.78 -5.12
C THR A 90 -15.21 -1.73 -6.36
N GLN A 91 -16.50 -1.41 -6.20
CA GLN A 91 -17.44 -1.31 -7.31
C GLN A 91 -17.08 -0.14 -8.24
N LEU A 92 -16.80 1.03 -7.66
CA LEU A 92 -16.43 2.22 -8.41
C LEU A 92 -15.10 2.05 -9.15
N LEU A 93 -14.11 1.40 -8.53
CA LEU A 93 -12.83 1.08 -9.18
C LEU A 93 -12.99 0.21 -10.41
N ARG A 94 -13.90 -0.75 -10.40
CA ARG A 94 -14.18 -1.59 -11.58
C ARG A 94 -14.64 -0.76 -12.77
N GLY A 95 -15.57 0.18 -12.56
CA GLY A 95 -16.04 1.10 -13.59
C GLY A 95 -14.92 2.01 -14.09
N TYR A 96 -14.26 2.68 -13.16
CA TYR A 96 -13.16 3.61 -13.42
C TYR A 96 -12.04 3.00 -14.26
N LEU A 97 -11.62 1.79 -13.92
CA LEU A 97 -10.55 1.09 -14.64
C LEU A 97 -11.01 0.56 -15.99
N LYS A 98 -12.28 0.09 -16.10
CA LYS A 98 -12.84 -0.38 -17.37
C LYS A 98 -12.85 0.73 -18.42
N GLU A 99 -13.28 1.93 -18.05
CA GLU A 99 -13.27 3.12 -18.92
C GLU A 99 -11.85 3.47 -19.39
N ARG A 100 -10.84 3.24 -18.54
CA ARG A 100 -9.43 3.47 -18.81
C ARG A 100 -8.70 2.28 -19.43
N ARG A 101 -9.45 1.30 -19.95
CA ARG A 101 -8.92 0.08 -20.58
C ARG A 101 -8.03 -0.77 -19.64
N GLY A 102 -8.24 -0.67 -18.33
CA GLY A 102 -7.62 -1.53 -17.35
C GLY A 102 -8.18 -2.95 -17.42
N ILE A 103 -7.33 -3.94 -17.32
CA ILE A 103 -7.71 -5.35 -17.30
C ILE A 103 -7.36 -6.05 -15.99
N TYR A 104 -6.55 -5.41 -15.19
CA TYR A 104 -6.08 -5.96 -13.92
C TYR A 104 -5.72 -4.84 -12.95
N LEU A 105 -6.09 -5.00 -11.70
CA LEU A 105 -5.64 -4.16 -10.60
C LEU A 105 -5.09 -5.05 -9.49
N ALA A 106 -3.84 -4.83 -9.10
CA ALA A 106 -3.28 -5.36 -7.86
C ALA A 106 -3.34 -4.29 -6.76
N ILE A 107 -3.62 -4.72 -5.55
CA ILE A 107 -3.48 -3.91 -4.34
C ILE A 107 -2.74 -4.72 -3.28
N ASP A 108 -2.00 -4.06 -2.41
CA ASP A 108 -1.38 -4.64 -1.22
C ASP A 108 -1.47 -3.67 -0.04
N PRO A 109 -2.71 -3.38 0.42
CA PRO A 109 -2.97 -2.37 1.42
C PRO A 109 -2.16 -2.62 2.70
N ASP A 110 -1.71 -1.53 3.34
CA ASP A 110 -0.97 -1.61 4.60
C ASP A 110 -1.90 -1.95 5.78
N VAL A 111 -2.49 -3.14 5.71
CA VAL A 111 -3.34 -3.68 6.77
C VAL A 111 -2.62 -4.85 7.42
N PRO A 112 -2.24 -4.75 8.70
CA PRO A 112 -1.65 -5.87 9.40
C PRO A 112 -2.63 -7.06 9.43
N TYR A 113 -2.20 -8.20 8.90
CA TYR A 113 -2.98 -9.45 9.00
C TYR A 113 -2.93 -9.97 10.43
N ARG A 114 -1.77 -9.91 11.06
CA ARG A 114 -1.53 -10.31 12.44
C ARG A 114 -0.40 -9.46 13.03
N VAL A 115 -0.57 -9.03 14.26
CA VAL A 115 0.49 -8.35 15.01
C VAL A 115 1.00 -9.31 16.06
N CYS A 116 2.30 -9.58 16.05
CA CYS A 116 2.98 -10.34 17.09
C CYS A 116 3.80 -9.35 17.93
N ASP A 117 3.48 -9.20 19.20
CA ASP A 117 4.29 -8.45 20.16
C ASP A 117 5.34 -9.42 20.78
N SER A 118 6.50 -8.87 21.13
CA SER A 118 7.56 -9.60 21.88
C SER A 118 7.12 -10.08 23.28
N ARG A 119 5.94 -9.68 23.72
CA ARG A 119 5.33 -10.00 25.01
C ARG A 119 4.22 -11.06 24.93
N GLU A 120 4.22 -11.88 23.89
CA GLU A 120 3.26 -12.99 23.68
C GLU A 120 1.79 -12.56 23.48
N HIS A 121 1.51 -11.29 23.24
CA HIS A 121 0.17 -10.86 22.85
C HIS A 121 -0.04 -11.04 21.35
N GLU A 122 -0.41 -12.25 20.96
CA GLU A 122 -0.76 -12.56 19.59
C GLU A 122 -2.19 -12.10 19.30
N GLN A 123 -2.33 -11.12 18.41
CA GLN A 123 -3.67 -10.76 17.91
C GLN A 123 -4.17 -11.84 16.96
N LYS A 124 -5.48 -12.12 17.00
CA LYS A 124 -6.10 -13.05 16.04
C LYS A 124 -5.85 -12.59 14.61
N PRO A 125 -5.60 -13.53 13.68
CA PRO A 125 -5.51 -13.21 12.25
C PRO A 125 -6.79 -12.51 11.77
N LYS A 126 -6.64 -11.60 10.80
CA LYS A 126 -7.78 -10.93 10.14
C LYS A 126 -8.33 -11.77 8.98
N ASP A 127 -8.66 -13.02 9.23
CA ASP A 127 -9.27 -13.91 8.21
C ASP A 127 -10.59 -13.35 7.69
N ASP A 128 -11.39 -12.74 8.56
CA ASP A 128 -12.64 -12.06 8.24
C ASP A 128 -12.48 -10.96 7.19
N LEU A 129 -11.35 -10.24 7.18
CA LEU A 129 -11.05 -9.24 6.15
C LEU A 129 -10.76 -9.91 4.81
N VAL A 130 -9.99 -11.00 4.82
CA VAL A 130 -9.67 -11.73 3.59
C VAL A 130 -10.95 -12.32 2.98
N GLU A 131 -11.80 -12.95 3.79
CA GLU A 131 -13.09 -13.49 3.35
C GLU A 131 -14.01 -12.39 2.81
N PHE A 132 -14.10 -11.27 3.50
CA PHE A 132 -14.87 -10.12 3.02
C PHE A 132 -14.36 -9.62 1.67
N MET A 133 -13.06 -9.40 1.51
CA MET A 133 -12.48 -8.94 0.24
C MET A 133 -12.78 -9.93 -0.89
N GLN A 134 -12.69 -11.23 -0.62
CA GLN A 134 -13.05 -12.26 -1.59
C GLN A 134 -14.55 -12.20 -1.95
N SER A 135 -15.43 -11.99 -0.98
CA SER A 135 -16.88 -11.90 -1.21
C SER A 135 -17.28 -10.72 -2.11
N ILE A 136 -16.50 -9.66 -2.13
CA ILE A 136 -16.71 -8.50 -3.02
C ILE A 136 -15.90 -8.58 -4.32
N GLY A 137 -15.23 -9.73 -4.56
CA GLY A 137 -14.63 -10.12 -5.84
C GLY A 137 -13.14 -9.84 -5.98
N TRP A 138 -12.42 -9.61 -4.89
CA TRP A 138 -10.97 -9.66 -4.90
C TRP A 138 -10.47 -11.10 -4.84
N ARG A 139 -9.34 -11.35 -5.46
CA ARG A 139 -8.66 -12.63 -5.38
C ARG A 139 -7.45 -12.50 -4.45
N HIS A 140 -7.49 -13.15 -3.31
CA HIS A 140 -6.33 -13.25 -2.44
C HIS A 140 -5.29 -14.18 -3.07
N GLN A 141 -4.04 -13.72 -3.16
CA GLN A 141 -2.96 -14.45 -3.83
C GLN A 141 -2.08 -15.25 -2.86
N GLY A 142 -2.57 -15.48 -1.66
CA GLY A 142 -1.84 -16.15 -0.60
C GLY A 142 -0.83 -15.23 0.08
N PHE A 143 0.01 -15.83 0.91
CA PHE A 143 1.11 -15.19 1.61
C PHE A 143 2.43 -15.74 1.09
N PRO A 144 2.96 -15.21 -0.02
CA PRO A 144 4.21 -15.72 -0.61
C PRO A 144 5.37 -15.58 0.38
N MET A 145 6.20 -16.59 0.46
CA MET A 145 7.40 -16.58 1.30
C MET A 145 8.58 -15.86 0.64
N ASN A 146 8.56 -15.74 -0.68
CA ASN A 146 9.63 -15.14 -1.47
C ASN A 146 9.32 -13.67 -1.76
N PHE A 147 10.35 -12.81 -1.71
CA PHE A 147 10.26 -11.37 -1.99
C PHE A 147 10.25 -11.04 -3.48
N GLU A 148 10.39 -12.02 -4.35
CA GLU A 148 10.48 -11.83 -5.79
C GLU A 148 9.19 -11.23 -6.35
N GLY A 149 9.22 -9.94 -6.60
CA GLY A 149 8.16 -9.21 -7.27
C GLY A 149 7.06 -8.60 -6.40
N ARG A 150 7.13 -8.68 -5.06
CA ARG A 150 6.13 -8.10 -4.14
C ARG A 150 6.74 -7.55 -2.87
N GLN A 151 5.91 -6.80 -2.11
CA GLN A 151 6.31 -6.26 -0.81
C GLN A 151 6.56 -7.37 0.21
N PRO A 152 7.49 -7.15 1.16
CA PRO A 152 7.78 -8.12 2.22
C PRO A 152 6.52 -8.48 3.02
N ARG A 153 6.33 -9.77 3.27
CA ARG A 153 5.25 -10.28 4.13
C ARG A 153 5.39 -9.82 5.57
N PHE A 154 6.64 -9.80 6.07
CA PHE A 154 6.95 -9.36 7.42
C PHE A 154 7.69 -8.04 7.35
N THR A 155 7.24 -7.07 8.13
CA THR A 155 7.91 -5.78 8.28
C THR A 155 8.14 -5.50 9.75
N PHE A 156 9.31 -4.97 10.06
CA PHE A 156 9.60 -4.42 11.39
C PHE A 156 9.38 -2.91 11.34
N ARG A 157 8.68 -2.39 12.32
CA ARG A 157 8.48 -0.95 12.48
C ARG A 157 9.23 -0.48 13.71
N LEU A 158 10.04 0.54 13.55
CA LEU A 158 10.78 1.19 14.61
C LEU A 158 10.16 2.57 14.84
N ARG A 159 9.79 2.84 16.10
CA ARG A 159 9.39 4.19 16.50
C ARG A 159 10.65 5.04 16.69
N LEU A 160 10.62 6.23 16.07
CA LEU A 160 11.75 7.16 16.09
C LEU A 160 11.54 8.35 17.04
N ASP A 161 10.58 8.26 17.95
CA ASP A 161 10.19 9.31 18.90
C ASP A 161 11.37 9.76 19.80
N GLY A 162 12.35 8.89 20.01
CA GLY A 162 13.58 9.19 20.75
C GLY A 162 14.71 9.80 19.90
N GLY A 163 14.47 10.08 18.62
CA GLY A 163 15.44 10.67 17.70
C GLY A 163 16.64 9.76 17.41
N ALA A 164 17.73 10.38 16.92
CA ALA A 164 18.95 9.69 16.50
C ALA A 164 19.62 8.85 17.62
N LYS A 165 19.41 9.21 18.89
CA LYS A 165 19.93 8.44 20.04
C LYS A 165 19.29 7.07 20.15
N THR A 166 17.98 6.96 19.90
CA THR A 166 17.26 5.67 19.92
C THR A 166 17.69 4.78 18.77
N LEU A 167 17.87 5.35 17.58
CA LEU A 167 18.42 4.64 16.41
C LEU A 167 19.82 4.10 16.74
N LYS A 168 20.72 4.96 17.25
CA LYS A 168 22.08 4.56 17.63
C LYS A 168 22.10 3.45 18.67
N ALA A 169 21.29 3.54 19.72
CA ALA A 169 21.22 2.52 20.76
C ALA A 169 20.71 1.17 20.23
N LEU A 170 19.74 1.16 19.32
CA LEU A 170 19.21 -0.04 18.70
C LEU A 170 20.15 -0.64 17.66
N MET A 171 20.88 0.17 16.91
CA MET A 171 21.87 -0.28 15.94
C MET A 171 23.11 -0.84 16.64
N ILE A 172 23.60 -0.21 17.70
CA ILE A 172 24.83 -0.63 18.40
C ILE A 172 24.62 -1.92 19.21
N ASN A 173 23.44 -2.12 19.82
CA ASN A 173 23.31 -3.18 20.82
C ASN A 173 22.95 -4.58 20.31
N ARG A 174 22.38 -4.79 19.08
CA ARG A 174 21.96 -6.16 18.70
C ARG A 174 21.95 -6.53 17.20
N LYS A 175 22.07 -5.63 16.24
CA LYS A 175 21.79 -5.96 14.86
C LYS A 175 22.90 -5.66 13.83
N ILE A 176 23.77 -4.73 14.07
CA ILE A 176 24.90 -4.47 13.17
C ILE A 176 25.78 -5.71 13.00
N PRO A 177 26.16 -6.44 14.07
CA PRO A 177 26.98 -7.65 13.92
C PRO A 177 26.28 -8.78 13.14
N ALA A 178 24.95 -8.79 13.09
CA ALA A 178 24.19 -9.76 12.30
C ALA A 178 24.02 -9.33 10.83
N ALA A 179 23.83 -8.03 10.59
CA ALA A 179 23.78 -7.48 9.24
C ALA A 179 25.14 -7.52 8.54
N GLU A 180 26.23 -7.20 9.25
CA GLU A 180 27.59 -7.32 8.73
C GLU A 180 27.94 -8.76 8.39
N ARG A 181 27.54 -9.72 9.23
CA ARG A 181 27.72 -11.16 8.95
C ARG A 181 26.90 -11.68 7.77
N SER A 182 25.79 -11.03 7.43
CA SER A 182 24.95 -11.39 6.30
C SER A 182 25.32 -10.66 5.00
N GLY A 183 26.37 -9.83 5.02
CA GLY A 183 26.83 -9.08 3.83
C GLY A 183 25.89 -7.95 3.40
N VAL A 184 24.96 -7.55 4.26
CA VAL A 184 24.08 -6.40 3.99
C VAL A 184 24.85 -5.11 4.25
N PRO A 185 24.99 -4.20 3.26
CA PRO A 185 25.68 -2.94 3.48
C PRO A 185 24.94 -2.10 4.52
N VAL A 186 25.66 -1.69 5.56
CA VAL A 186 25.16 -0.74 6.57
C VAL A 186 25.48 0.65 6.05
N LEU A 187 24.45 1.43 5.73
CA LEU A 187 24.61 2.84 5.42
C LEU A 187 24.92 3.60 6.71
N GLU A 188 26.13 4.13 6.81
CA GLU A 188 26.46 5.16 7.81
C GLU A 188 25.79 6.48 7.39
N LEU A 189 24.93 7.00 8.26
CA LEU A 189 24.29 8.31 8.13
C LEU A 189 25.11 9.37 8.86
#